data_05019a51f348afe728b011755f5d59d3
#
_entry.id   05019a51f348afe728b011755f5d59d3
#
_cell.length_a   1.000
_cell.length_b   1.000
_cell.length_c   1.000
_cell.angle_alpha   90.00
_cell.angle_beta   90.00
_cell.angle_gamma   90.00
#
_symmetry.space_group_name_H-M   'P 1'
#
loop_
_entity.id
_entity.type
_entity.pdbx_description
1 polymer ?
#
loop_
_entity_poly.entity_id
_entity_poly.type
_entity_poly.pdbx_seq_one_letter_code
_entity_poly.pdbx_strand_id
1 'polypeptide(L)'
;LGDVYKRQALNYEKTMKNFAEFLGGVNLPFSAMTEQLIADYNAFLVQRGMVRNSISFYMRIMRAVYNKAVRHKFVEQSHPFTEVYTGIDRTRKRAVSESVISQLYKLKLTEDTPLALARDIFIFSYCTRGMAFVDIAYLKKENIQNGVICYARRKTGQLLSVRIEPSIQRIIDRYSSALSPYVFPILTSTDTKEAYEEYQVAINNHNRQLRRLSKMLPAGCKLTSYTSRHSWATAARNHNVPISVISAGMGHTSEQTTQIYLTMLENSVIDDANQGLIRSLLE
;
A
#
# COMPACT_ATOMS: atom_id res chain seq x y z
N LEU A 1 -1.09 -16.37 8.70
CA LEU A 1 -2.07 -17.01 7.78
C LEU A 1 -3.51 -16.54 8.07
N GLY A 2 -3.91 -16.41 9.35
CA GLY A 2 -5.27 -16.00 9.73
C GLY A 2 -5.73 -14.65 9.16
N ASP A 3 -4.87 -13.65 9.13
CA ASP A 3 -5.21 -12.30 8.64
C ASP A 3 -5.43 -12.25 7.12
N VAL A 4 -4.71 -13.09 6.36
CA VAL A 4 -4.89 -13.18 4.90
C VAL A 4 -6.25 -13.79 4.58
N TYR A 5 -6.64 -14.86 5.27
CA TYR A 5 -7.94 -15.49 5.09
C TYR A 5 -9.11 -14.61 5.54
N LYS A 6 -8.97 -13.88 6.67
CA LYS A 6 -9.99 -12.90 7.10
C LYS A 6 -10.18 -11.80 6.06
N ARG A 7 -9.09 -11.26 5.50
CA ARG A 7 -9.16 -10.24 4.46
C ARG A 7 -9.78 -10.75 3.17
N GLN A 8 -9.47 -11.98 2.81
CA GLN A 8 -10.09 -12.63 1.65
C GLN A 8 -11.59 -12.81 1.87
N ALA A 9 -12.01 -13.33 3.02
CA ALA A 9 -13.43 -13.47 3.37
C ALA A 9 -14.19 -12.13 3.29
N LEU A 10 -13.64 -11.07 3.88
CA LEU A 10 -14.21 -9.71 3.80
C LEU A 10 -14.34 -9.18 2.36
N ASN A 11 -13.38 -9.52 1.48
CA ASN A 11 -13.44 -9.14 0.08
C ASN A 11 -14.58 -9.87 -0.66
N TYR A 12 -14.76 -11.15 -0.39
CA TYR A 12 -15.88 -11.93 -0.92
C TYR A 12 -17.21 -11.40 -0.41
N GLU A 13 -17.34 -11.20 0.90
CA GLU A 13 -18.54 -10.67 1.54
C GLU A 13 -18.93 -9.30 0.96
N LYS A 14 -17.97 -8.38 0.85
CA LYS A 14 -18.20 -7.06 0.25
C LYS A 14 -18.64 -7.14 -1.20
N THR A 15 -18.06 -8.06 -1.97
CA THR A 15 -18.42 -8.27 -3.37
C THR A 15 -19.83 -8.81 -3.48
N MET A 16 -20.18 -9.82 -2.66
CA MET A 16 -21.52 -10.39 -2.64
C MET A 16 -22.56 -9.37 -2.22
N LYS A 17 -22.28 -8.56 -1.19
CA LYS A 17 -23.18 -7.49 -0.76
C LYS A 17 -23.46 -6.48 -1.88
N ASN A 18 -22.42 -6.08 -2.61
CA ASN A 18 -22.55 -5.14 -3.73
C ASN A 18 -23.35 -5.74 -4.90
N PHE A 19 -23.16 -7.02 -5.17
CA PHE A 19 -23.93 -7.73 -6.19
C PHE A 19 -25.39 -7.93 -5.78
N ALA A 20 -25.66 -8.26 -4.51
CA ALA A 20 -27.02 -8.36 -3.96
C ALA A 20 -27.77 -7.01 -4.02
N GLU A 21 -27.10 -5.88 -3.80
CA GLU A 21 -27.70 -4.55 -4.01
C GLU A 21 -28.11 -4.35 -5.48
N PHE A 22 -27.28 -4.76 -6.44
CA PHE A 22 -27.62 -4.69 -7.87
C PHE A 22 -28.84 -5.54 -8.21
N LEU A 23 -28.94 -6.73 -7.63
CA LEU A 23 -30.08 -7.65 -7.84
C LEU A 23 -31.36 -7.26 -7.07
N GLY A 24 -31.33 -6.17 -6.26
CA GLY A 24 -32.47 -5.80 -5.41
C GLY A 24 -32.81 -6.85 -4.34
N GLY A 25 -31.81 -7.64 -3.92
CA GLY A 25 -31.97 -8.69 -2.92
C GLY A 25 -32.56 -10.02 -3.43
N VAL A 26 -32.73 -10.16 -4.74
CA VAL A 26 -33.22 -11.40 -5.36
C VAL A 26 -32.10 -12.46 -5.38
N ASN A 27 -32.45 -13.70 -4.99
CA ASN A 27 -31.52 -14.82 -5.12
C ASN A 27 -31.38 -15.22 -6.59
N LEU A 28 -30.12 -15.32 -7.04
CA LEU A 28 -29.79 -15.67 -8.41
C LEU A 28 -29.11 -17.05 -8.45
N PRO A 29 -29.65 -18.05 -9.18
CA PRO A 29 -28.95 -19.29 -9.43
C PRO A 29 -27.75 -19.08 -10.37
N PHE A 30 -26.70 -19.89 -10.26
CA PHE A 30 -25.53 -19.76 -11.14
C PHE A 30 -25.84 -19.92 -12.62
N SER A 31 -26.86 -20.68 -12.98
CA SER A 31 -27.34 -20.83 -14.36
C SER A 31 -27.90 -19.55 -14.96
N ALA A 32 -28.34 -18.61 -14.13
CA ALA A 32 -28.82 -17.30 -14.59
C ALA A 32 -27.71 -16.22 -14.67
N MET A 33 -26.48 -16.57 -14.36
CA MET A 33 -25.33 -15.68 -14.56
C MET A 33 -24.93 -15.63 -16.04
N THR A 34 -25.66 -14.84 -16.80
CA THR A 34 -25.41 -14.63 -18.24
C THR A 34 -24.40 -13.51 -18.46
N GLU A 35 -23.83 -13.46 -19.67
CA GLU A 35 -22.96 -12.38 -20.12
C GLU A 35 -23.65 -11.01 -20.03
N GLN A 36 -24.93 -10.94 -20.44
CA GLN A 36 -25.73 -9.72 -20.34
C GLN A 36 -25.87 -9.26 -18.88
N LEU A 37 -26.20 -10.16 -17.95
CA LEU A 37 -26.32 -9.80 -16.51
C LEU A 37 -25.01 -9.23 -15.96
N ILE A 38 -23.86 -9.80 -16.35
CA ILE A 38 -22.55 -9.32 -15.91
C ILE A 38 -22.23 -7.97 -16.55
N ALA A 39 -22.60 -7.75 -17.82
CA ALA A 39 -22.49 -6.44 -18.46
C ALA A 39 -23.37 -5.38 -17.77
N ASP A 40 -24.61 -5.71 -17.41
CA ASP A 40 -25.52 -4.81 -16.67
C ASP A 40 -24.98 -4.49 -15.28
N TYR A 41 -24.41 -5.46 -14.57
CA TYR A 41 -23.74 -5.23 -13.30
C TYR A 41 -22.50 -4.32 -13.45
N ASN A 42 -21.72 -4.50 -14.52
CA ASN A 42 -20.60 -3.60 -14.83
C ASN A 42 -21.11 -2.16 -15.06
N ALA A 43 -22.18 -1.97 -15.83
CA ALA A 43 -22.77 -0.66 -16.06
C ALA A 43 -23.29 -0.02 -14.76
N PHE A 44 -23.92 -0.79 -13.90
CA PHE A 44 -24.37 -0.35 -12.57
C PHE A 44 -23.19 0.18 -11.72
N LEU A 45 -22.07 -0.54 -11.69
CA LEU A 45 -20.87 -0.10 -10.94
C LEU A 45 -20.24 1.17 -11.54
N VAL A 46 -20.26 1.32 -12.86
CA VAL A 46 -19.81 2.55 -13.57
C VAL A 46 -20.71 3.73 -13.20
N GLN A 47 -22.03 3.55 -13.23
CA GLN A 47 -23.01 4.60 -12.85
C GLN A 47 -22.83 5.05 -11.39
N ARG A 48 -22.39 4.17 -10.49
CA ARG A 48 -22.04 4.50 -9.11
C ARG A 48 -20.71 5.26 -8.98
N GLY A 49 -20.05 5.62 -10.08
CA GLY A 49 -18.78 6.35 -10.11
C GLY A 49 -17.58 5.54 -9.65
N MET A 50 -17.65 4.22 -9.71
CA MET A 50 -16.52 3.38 -9.32
C MET A 50 -15.39 3.45 -10.35
N VAL A 51 -14.14 3.49 -9.87
CA VAL A 51 -12.98 3.45 -10.75
C VAL A 51 -12.76 2.06 -11.33
N ARG A 52 -12.25 1.99 -12.56
CA ARG A 52 -12.09 0.76 -13.36
C ARG A 52 -11.40 -0.38 -12.60
N ASN A 53 -10.34 -0.10 -11.83
CA ASN A 53 -9.66 -1.12 -11.02
C ASN A 53 -10.53 -1.69 -9.89
N SER A 54 -11.45 -0.89 -9.32
CA SER A 54 -12.41 -1.38 -8.31
C SER A 54 -13.46 -2.26 -8.95
N ILE A 55 -13.96 -1.89 -10.13
CA ILE A 55 -14.90 -2.71 -10.91
C ILE A 55 -14.25 -4.04 -11.27
N SER A 56 -13.05 -3.99 -11.86
CA SER A 56 -12.26 -5.19 -12.18
C SER A 56 -12.02 -6.10 -10.98
N PHE A 57 -11.81 -5.51 -9.79
CA PHE A 57 -11.66 -6.30 -8.57
C PHE A 57 -12.94 -7.11 -8.25
N TYR A 58 -14.12 -6.49 -8.34
CA TYR A 58 -15.39 -7.20 -8.14
C TYR A 58 -15.61 -8.27 -9.22
N MET A 59 -15.35 -7.95 -10.48
CA MET A 59 -15.49 -8.91 -11.59
C MET A 59 -14.57 -10.13 -11.41
N ARG A 60 -13.33 -9.94 -10.97
CA ARG A 60 -12.41 -11.06 -10.69
C ARG A 60 -12.88 -11.95 -9.56
N ILE A 61 -13.45 -11.38 -8.50
CA ILE A 61 -14.01 -12.18 -7.40
C ILE A 61 -15.24 -12.95 -7.87
N MET A 62 -16.17 -12.29 -8.57
CA MET A 62 -17.35 -12.92 -9.13
C MET A 62 -16.99 -14.06 -10.08
N ARG A 63 -16.03 -13.84 -10.98
CA ARG A 63 -15.51 -14.88 -11.89
C ARG A 63 -14.90 -16.05 -11.11
N ALA A 64 -14.17 -15.79 -10.03
CA ALA A 64 -13.59 -16.85 -9.20
C ALA A 64 -14.69 -17.69 -8.52
N VAL A 65 -15.77 -17.06 -8.04
CA VAL A 65 -16.93 -17.75 -7.44
C VAL A 65 -17.64 -18.60 -8.49
N TYR A 66 -17.93 -18.03 -9.67
CA TYR A 66 -18.57 -18.74 -10.78
C TYR A 66 -17.74 -19.96 -11.24
N ASN A 67 -16.43 -19.76 -11.48
CA ASN A 67 -15.53 -20.86 -11.87
C ASN A 67 -15.41 -21.94 -10.79
N LYS A 68 -15.58 -21.58 -9.51
CA LYS A 68 -15.66 -22.57 -8.43
C LYS A 68 -16.96 -23.39 -8.53
N ALA A 69 -18.09 -22.75 -8.83
CA ALA A 69 -19.37 -23.44 -9.05
C ALA A 69 -19.31 -24.40 -10.25
N VAL A 70 -18.70 -23.97 -11.37
CA VAL A 70 -18.43 -24.85 -12.54
C VAL A 70 -17.58 -26.05 -12.15
N ARG A 71 -16.48 -25.84 -11.40
CA ARG A 71 -15.59 -26.92 -10.95
C ARG A 71 -16.32 -27.94 -10.06
N HIS A 72 -17.27 -27.48 -9.25
CA HIS A 72 -18.11 -28.34 -8.41
C HIS A 72 -19.33 -28.87 -9.15
N LYS A 73 -19.45 -28.65 -10.48
CA LYS A 73 -20.56 -29.13 -11.32
C LYS A 73 -21.95 -28.60 -10.90
N PHE A 74 -22.00 -27.43 -10.27
CA PHE A 74 -23.28 -26.76 -9.95
C PHE A 74 -23.86 -26.02 -11.16
N VAL A 75 -23.05 -25.75 -12.17
CA VAL A 75 -23.43 -25.09 -13.42
C VAL A 75 -22.45 -25.48 -14.53
N GLU A 76 -22.89 -25.51 -15.77
CA GLU A 76 -22.05 -25.64 -16.94
C GLU A 76 -21.34 -24.31 -17.27
N GLN A 77 -20.14 -24.40 -17.87
CA GLN A 77 -19.37 -23.21 -18.23
C GLN A 77 -19.98 -22.47 -19.41
N SER A 78 -20.38 -21.21 -19.18
CA SER A 78 -20.93 -20.30 -20.21
C SER A 78 -20.07 -19.05 -20.45
N HIS A 79 -18.93 -18.94 -19.74
CA HIS A 79 -17.99 -17.82 -19.85
C HIS A 79 -18.58 -16.41 -19.67
N PRO A 80 -19.43 -16.14 -18.66
CA PRO A 80 -20.20 -14.89 -18.55
C PRO A 80 -19.35 -13.64 -18.31
N PHE A 81 -18.05 -13.75 -18.13
CA PHE A 81 -17.11 -12.65 -17.85
C PHE A 81 -16.23 -12.29 -19.06
N THR A 82 -16.55 -12.74 -20.27
CA THR A 82 -15.74 -12.53 -21.46
C THR A 82 -15.65 -11.05 -21.84
N GLU A 83 -16.77 -10.34 -21.81
CA GLU A 83 -16.88 -8.96 -22.27
C GLU A 83 -16.54 -7.90 -21.18
N VAL A 84 -16.26 -8.33 -19.95
CA VAL A 84 -15.96 -7.40 -18.88
C VAL A 84 -14.47 -7.34 -18.54
N TYR A 85 -13.98 -6.14 -18.24
CA TYR A 85 -12.59 -5.96 -17.90
C TYR A 85 -12.24 -6.58 -16.54
N THR A 86 -11.31 -7.52 -16.52
CA THR A 86 -10.78 -8.19 -15.33
C THR A 86 -9.28 -7.97 -15.11
N GLY A 87 -8.67 -7.04 -15.87
CA GLY A 87 -7.26 -6.67 -15.76
C GLY A 87 -6.97 -5.71 -14.61
N ILE A 88 -5.77 -5.16 -14.61
CA ILE A 88 -5.33 -4.15 -13.64
C ILE A 88 -4.73 -2.98 -14.43
N ASP A 89 -5.40 -1.84 -14.38
CA ASP A 89 -4.86 -0.60 -14.95
C ASP A 89 -3.75 -0.04 -14.08
N ARG A 90 -2.79 0.59 -14.73
CA ARG A 90 -1.73 1.32 -14.05
C ARG A 90 -2.33 2.48 -13.25
N THR A 91 -2.01 2.56 -11.97
CA THR A 91 -2.43 3.67 -11.12
C THR A 91 -1.41 4.80 -11.18
N ARG A 92 -1.88 6.05 -11.01
CA ARG A 92 -0.99 7.21 -10.90
C ARG A 92 0.01 7.01 -9.76
N LYS A 93 1.26 7.44 -9.97
CA LYS A 93 2.32 7.42 -8.96
C LYS A 93 1.88 8.22 -7.73
N ARG A 94 2.20 7.69 -6.57
CA ARG A 94 1.94 8.34 -5.27
C ARG A 94 3.21 8.87 -4.62
N ALA A 95 4.35 8.78 -5.30
CA ALA A 95 5.60 9.32 -4.82
C ALA A 95 5.55 10.86 -4.80
N VAL A 96 6.19 11.44 -3.80
CA VAL A 96 6.50 12.87 -3.74
C VAL A 96 8.01 13.05 -3.85
N SER A 97 8.46 14.24 -4.30
CA SER A 97 9.88 14.54 -4.47
C SER A 97 10.63 14.59 -3.14
N GLU A 98 11.95 14.44 -3.20
CA GLU A 98 12.83 14.54 -2.01
C GLU A 98 12.76 15.94 -1.38
N SER A 99 12.52 16.98 -2.18
CA SER A 99 12.29 18.33 -1.67
C SER A 99 11.05 18.42 -0.77
N VAL A 100 9.97 17.74 -1.15
CA VAL A 100 8.75 17.65 -0.32
C VAL A 100 9.02 16.85 0.96
N ILE A 101 9.79 15.76 0.89
CA ILE A 101 10.20 14.99 2.08
C ILE A 101 11.02 15.88 3.02
N SER A 102 11.99 16.65 2.48
CA SER A 102 12.79 17.60 3.26
C SER A 102 11.94 18.68 3.92
N GLN A 103 10.98 19.27 3.19
CA GLN A 103 10.04 20.26 3.74
C GLN A 103 9.18 19.64 4.86
N LEU A 104 8.63 18.43 4.64
CA LEU A 104 7.86 17.72 5.65
C LEU A 104 8.68 17.48 6.94
N TYR A 105 9.93 17.04 6.79
CA TYR A 105 10.85 16.83 7.92
C TYR A 105 11.11 18.12 8.72
N LYS A 106 11.26 19.25 8.02
CA LYS A 106 11.57 20.57 8.62
C LYS A 106 10.35 21.28 9.20
N LEU A 107 9.11 20.76 9.01
CA LEU A 107 7.91 21.39 9.57
C LEU A 107 8.02 21.50 11.10
N LYS A 108 7.89 22.73 11.60
CA LYS A 108 7.78 22.99 13.03
C LYS A 108 6.35 22.68 13.48
N LEU A 109 6.18 21.62 14.25
CA LEU A 109 4.91 21.18 14.80
C LEU A 109 5.01 21.13 16.33
N THR A 110 3.89 21.37 17.00
CA THR A 110 3.80 21.15 18.44
C THR A 110 4.08 19.68 18.74
N GLU A 111 5.04 19.42 19.64
CA GLU A 111 5.40 18.07 20.06
C GLU A 111 4.23 17.36 20.74
N ASP A 112 4.29 16.06 20.82
CA ASP A 112 3.27 15.18 21.43
C ASP A 112 1.85 15.31 20.85
N THR A 113 1.75 15.81 19.62
CA THR A 113 0.49 15.86 18.91
C THR A 113 0.34 14.71 17.92
N PRO A 114 -0.90 14.27 17.61
CA PRO A 114 -1.14 13.28 16.55
C PRO A 114 -0.60 13.71 15.17
N LEU A 115 -0.46 15.02 14.94
CA LEU A 115 0.08 15.57 13.71
C LEU A 115 1.60 15.38 13.65
N ALA A 116 2.31 15.66 14.75
CA ALA A 116 3.74 15.44 14.87
C ALA A 116 4.09 13.94 14.75
N LEU A 117 3.35 13.08 15.45
CA LEU A 117 3.50 11.63 15.34
C LEU A 117 3.32 11.16 13.89
N ALA A 118 2.30 11.65 13.18
CA ALA A 118 2.06 11.24 11.79
C ALA A 118 3.20 11.68 10.85
N ARG A 119 3.77 12.89 11.03
CA ARG A 119 4.96 13.33 10.33
C ARG A 119 6.14 12.39 10.59
N ASP A 120 6.43 12.13 11.85
CA ASP A 120 7.60 11.36 12.26
C ASP A 120 7.50 9.89 11.84
N ILE A 121 6.33 9.29 11.90
CA ILE A 121 6.07 7.93 11.36
C ILE A 121 6.26 7.90 9.84
N PHE A 122 5.82 8.94 9.12
CA PHE A 122 6.04 9.02 7.67
C PHE A 122 7.53 9.12 7.34
N ILE A 123 8.28 9.96 8.05
CA ILE A 123 9.73 10.12 7.88
C ILE A 123 10.46 8.82 8.29
N PHE A 124 10.08 8.21 9.42
CA PHE A 124 10.61 6.92 9.84
C PHE A 124 10.41 5.85 8.74
N SER A 125 9.20 5.76 8.19
CA SER A 125 8.91 4.86 7.08
C SER A 125 9.83 5.12 5.88
N TYR A 126 10.01 6.39 5.49
CA TYR A 126 10.90 6.76 4.40
C TYR A 126 12.35 6.35 4.68
N CYS A 127 12.88 6.69 5.85
CA CYS A 127 14.27 6.37 6.24
C CYS A 127 14.51 4.86 6.43
N THR A 128 13.47 4.09 6.72
CA THR A 128 13.55 2.62 6.86
C THR A 128 13.15 1.88 5.57
N ARG A 129 13.52 2.42 4.40
CA ARG A 129 13.31 1.82 3.06
C ARG A 129 11.83 1.59 2.73
N GLY A 130 10.98 2.47 3.22
CA GLY A 130 9.53 2.37 3.01
C GLY A 130 8.88 1.27 3.85
N MET A 131 9.28 1.09 5.11
CA MET A 131 8.62 0.19 6.04
C MET A 131 7.12 0.51 6.08
N ALA A 132 6.26 -0.49 5.89
CA ALA A 132 4.82 -0.26 5.83
C ALA A 132 4.27 0.14 7.20
N PHE A 133 3.23 0.99 7.24
CA PHE A 133 2.63 1.44 8.51
C PHE A 133 2.21 0.28 9.42
N VAL A 134 1.74 -0.84 8.84
CA VAL A 134 1.41 -2.03 9.62
C VAL A 134 2.65 -2.63 10.30
N ASP A 135 3.79 -2.66 9.63
CA ASP A 135 5.03 -3.18 10.19
C ASP A 135 5.56 -2.24 11.29
N ILE A 136 5.41 -0.91 11.11
CA ILE A 136 5.76 0.11 12.11
C ILE A 136 4.85 0.02 13.34
N ALA A 137 3.54 -0.14 13.15
CA ALA A 137 2.58 -0.21 14.24
C ALA A 137 2.85 -1.38 15.18
N TYR A 138 3.26 -2.51 14.64
CA TYR A 138 3.58 -3.72 15.40
C TYR A 138 5.07 -3.87 15.73
N LEU A 139 5.91 -2.86 15.44
CA LEU A 139 7.33 -2.91 15.72
C LEU A 139 7.57 -2.88 17.23
N LYS A 140 8.18 -3.93 17.76
CA LYS A 140 8.52 -4.05 19.17
C LYS A 140 9.97 -3.66 19.43
N LYS A 141 10.28 -3.29 20.66
CA LYS A 141 11.65 -2.97 21.10
C LYS A 141 12.60 -4.15 20.95
N GLU A 142 12.11 -5.38 21.15
CA GLU A 142 12.88 -6.61 20.93
C GLU A 142 13.38 -6.78 19.48
N ASN A 143 12.73 -6.10 18.52
CA ASN A 143 13.17 -6.07 17.14
C ASN A 143 14.38 -5.17 16.88
N ILE A 144 14.81 -4.41 17.89
CA ILE A 144 15.95 -3.50 17.80
C ILE A 144 17.12 -4.12 18.57
N GLN A 145 18.16 -4.51 17.88
CA GLN A 145 19.36 -5.10 18.47
C GLN A 145 20.61 -4.57 17.78
N ASN A 146 21.60 -4.18 18.53
CA ASN A 146 22.92 -3.75 18.03
C ASN A 146 22.83 -2.67 16.92
N GLY A 147 21.92 -1.69 17.05
CA GLY A 147 21.73 -0.63 16.06
C GLY A 147 21.06 -1.07 14.76
N VAL A 148 20.39 -2.22 14.77
CA VAL A 148 19.68 -2.77 13.61
C VAL A 148 18.23 -3.10 14.01
N ILE A 149 17.28 -2.73 13.15
CA ILE A 149 15.89 -3.15 13.24
C ILE A 149 15.73 -4.45 12.42
N CYS A 150 15.40 -5.56 13.09
CA CYS A 150 15.12 -6.84 12.45
C CYS A 150 13.63 -7.18 12.61
N TYR A 151 12.91 -7.32 11.51
CA TYR A 151 11.48 -7.60 11.55
C TYR A 151 11.01 -8.48 10.39
N ALA A 152 9.96 -9.25 10.61
CA ALA A 152 9.26 -9.98 9.56
C ALA A 152 8.13 -9.12 9.00
N ARG A 153 8.09 -8.90 7.70
CA ARG A 153 6.97 -8.19 7.04
C ARG A 153 5.66 -8.91 7.30
N ARG A 154 4.69 -8.25 7.89
CA ARG A 154 3.37 -8.84 8.20
C ARG A 154 2.62 -9.31 6.95
N LYS A 155 2.85 -8.69 5.81
CA LYS A 155 2.18 -9.07 4.55
C LYS A 155 2.76 -10.33 3.90
N THR A 156 4.06 -10.57 4.01
CA THR A 156 4.77 -11.60 3.21
C THR A 156 5.58 -12.56 4.06
N GLY A 157 5.76 -12.30 5.35
CA GLY A 157 6.62 -13.07 6.24
C GLY A 157 8.13 -12.90 6.00
N GLN A 158 8.52 -12.09 5.03
CA GLN A 158 9.94 -11.90 4.70
C GLN A 158 10.66 -11.15 5.80
N LEU A 159 11.81 -11.67 6.23
CA LEU A 159 12.70 -11.05 7.19
C LEU A 159 13.47 -9.92 6.53
N LEU A 160 13.49 -8.77 7.18
CA LEU A 160 14.23 -7.57 6.78
C LEU A 160 15.04 -7.04 7.93
N SER A 161 16.23 -6.50 7.59
CA SER A 161 17.13 -5.83 8.52
C SER A 161 17.43 -4.43 8.03
N VAL A 162 17.26 -3.44 8.89
CA VAL A 162 17.51 -2.02 8.59
C VAL A 162 18.44 -1.43 9.64
N ARG A 163 19.60 -0.93 9.23
CA ARG A 163 20.51 -0.23 10.13
C ARG A 163 19.86 1.07 10.61
N ILE A 164 20.00 1.36 11.89
CA ILE A 164 19.51 2.58 12.51
C ILE A 164 20.50 3.70 12.29
N GLU A 165 20.14 4.64 11.44
CA GLU A 165 20.90 5.87 11.25
C GLU A 165 20.49 6.91 12.31
N PRO A 166 21.31 7.96 12.60
CA PRO A 166 21.01 8.93 13.65
C PRO A 166 19.64 9.62 13.53
N SER A 167 19.13 9.80 12.30
CA SER A 167 17.81 10.35 12.04
C SER A 167 16.69 9.40 12.48
N ILE A 168 16.88 8.10 12.29
CA ILE A 168 15.94 7.05 12.73
C ILE A 168 15.96 6.96 14.26
N GLN A 169 17.16 6.95 14.86
CA GLN A 169 17.32 6.87 16.31
C GLN A 169 16.60 8.02 17.01
N ARG A 170 16.77 9.26 16.56
CA ARG A 170 16.09 10.43 17.13
C ARG A 170 14.56 10.28 17.15
N ILE A 171 13.97 9.66 16.13
CA ILE A 171 12.54 9.41 16.09
C ILE A 171 12.16 8.31 17.09
N ILE A 172 12.94 7.23 17.17
CA ILE A 172 12.72 6.15 18.13
C ILE A 172 12.75 6.71 19.56
N ASP A 173 13.80 7.48 19.90
CA ASP A 173 14.00 8.04 21.25
C ASP A 173 12.86 8.95 21.69
N ARG A 174 12.28 9.70 20.76
CA ARG A 174 11.15 10.60 21.03
C ARG A 174 9.89 9.86 21.49
N TYR A 175 9.62 8.68 20.95
CA TYR A 175 8.34 7.97 21.15
C TYR A 175 8.46 6.70 21.98
N SER A 176 9.66 6.23 22.25
CA SER A 176 9.87 5.00 23.04
C SER A 176 9.55 5.22 24.51
N SER A 177 8.55 4.53 25.03
CA SER A 177 8.15 4.58 26.44
C SER A 177 8.51 3.29 27.15
N ALA A 178 9.11 3.35 28.34
CA ALA A 178 9.46 2.17 29.12
C ALA A 178 8.28 1.21 29.39
N LEU A 179 7.07 1.75 29.45
CA LEU A 179 5.84 1.02 29.76
C LEU A 179 5.23 0.25 28.58
N SER A 180 5.69 0.49 27.34
CA SER A 180 5.15 -0.17 26.16
C SER A 180 6.17 -1.15 25.57
N PRO A 181 5.77 -2.35 25.13
CA PRO A 181 6.64 -3.23 24.35
C PRO A 181 6.89 -2.71 22.94
N TYR A 182 6.02 -1.83 22.43
CA TYR A 182 6.13 -1.26 21.08
C TYR A 182 7.09 -0.06 21.05
N VAL A 183 7.69 0.16 19.89
CA VAL A 183 8.60 1.31 19.64
C VAL A 183 7.80 2.61 19.59
N PHE A 184 6.60 2.57 19.01
CA PHE A 184 5.74 3.75 18.82
C PHE A 184 4.42 3.61 19.57
N PRO A 185 3.81 4.71 20.04
CA PRO A 185 2.55 4.72 20.76
C PRO A 185 1.36 4.58 19.79
N ILE A 186 1.36 3.52 18.98
CA ILE A 186 0.33 3.22 18.00
C ILE A 186 -0.60 2.12 18.50
N LEU A 187 -0.02 1.11 19.13
CA LEU A 187 -0.73 -0.01 19.76
C LEU A 187 -0.40 -0.03 21.24
N THR A 188 -1.36 -0.50 22.04
CA THR A 188 -1.24 -0.68 23.49
C THR A 188 -1.38 -2.15 23.87
N SER A 189 -2.33 -2.86 23.27
CA SER A 189 -2.57 -4.26 23.56
C SER A 189 -1.60 -5.19 22.83
N THR A 190 -1.20 -6.26 23.51
CA THR A 190 -0.46 -7.39 22.95
C THR A 190 -1.38 -8.52 22.50
N ASP A 191 -2.67 -8.48 22.83
CA ASP A 191 -3.65 -9.41 22.32
C ASP A 191 -3.84 -9.22 20.80
N THR A 192 -3.88 -10.31 20.07
CA THR A 192 -3.93 -10.27 18.58
C THR A 192 -5.19 -9.59 18.04
N LYS A 193 -6.34 -9.79 18.70
CA LYS A 193 -7.61 -9.24 18.24
C LYS A 193 -7.70 -7.76 18.57
N GLU A 194 -7.43 -7.39 19.81
CA GLU A 194 -7.45 -6.00 20.28
C GLU A 194 -6.43 -5.15 19.52
N ALA A 195 -5.19 -5.62 19.39
CA ALA A 195 -4.15 -4.94 18.61
C ALA A 195 -4.54 -4.75 17.15
N TYR A 196 -5.31 -5.68 16.55
CA TYR A 196 -5.82 -5.51 15.21
C TYR A 196 -6.91 -4.43 15.14
N GLU A 197 -7.80 -4.36 16.11
CA GLU A 197 -8.83 -3.33 16.20
C GLU A 197 -8.20 -1.95 16.40
N GLU A 198 -7.24 -1.82 17.32
CA GLU A 198 -6.43 -0.61 17.52
C GLU A 198 -5.72 -0.18 16.21
N TYR A 199 -5.12 -1.12 15.50
CA TYR A 199 -4.46 -0.86 14.22
C TYR A 199 -5.42 -0.29 13.17
N GLN A 200 -6.66 -0.81 13.06
CA GLN A 200 -7.65 -0.30 12.11
C GLN A 200 -8.02 1.17 12.40
N VAL A 201 -8.14 1.52 13.66
CA VAL A 201 -8.36 2.92 14.09
C VAL A 201 -7.12 3.77 13.81
N ALA A 202 -5.95 3.26 14.16
CA ALA A 202 -4.68 3.99 14.03
C ALA A 202 -4.34 4.33 12.57
N ILE A 203 -4.51 3.39 11.62
CA ILE A 203 -4.23 3.65 10.20
C ILE A 203 -5.15 4.72 9.62
N ASN A 204 -6.43 4.74 10.04
CA ASN A 204 -7.38 5.77 9.60
C ASN A 204 -7.00 7.15 10.17
N ASN A 205 -6.63 7.20 11.46
CA ASN A 205 -6.16 8.42 12.11
C ASN A 205 -4.87 8.93 11.47
N HIS A 206 -3.88 8.07 11.26
CA HIS A 206 -2.62 8.40 10.60
C HIS A 206 -2.87 9.02 9.21
N ASN A 207 -3.67 8.38 8.36
CA ASN A 207 -4.00 8.91 7.04
C ASN A 207 -4.79 10.23 7.12
N ARG A 208 -5.61 10.44 8.16
CA ARG A 208 -6.29 11.72 8.38
C ARG A 208 -5.28 12.83 8.70
N GLN A 209 -4.29 12.57 9.55
CA GLN A 209 -3.24 13.54 9.87
C GLN A 209 -2.34 13.81 8.65
N LEU A 210 -1.97 12.78 7.87
CA LEU A 210 -1.21 12.95 6.64
C LEU A 210 -1.94 13.83 5.62
N ARG A 211 -3.27 13.75 5.53
CA ARG A 211 -4.06 14.68 4.70
C ARG A 211 -3.99 16.13 5.21
N ARG A 212 -3.91 16.33 6.53
CA ARG A 212 -3.70 17.69 7.11
C ARG A 212 -2.30 18.19 6.79
N LEU A 213 -1.27 17.36 6.96
CA LEU A 213 0.10 17.69 6.59
C LEU A 213 0.23 18.02 5.09
N SER A 214 -0.49 17.30 4.22
CA SER A 214 -0.50 17.58 2.78
C SER A 214 -0.94 19.02 2.46
N LYS A 215 -1.83 19.61 3.26
CA LYS A 215 -2.29 21.00 3.08
C LYS A 215 -1.26 22.05 3.49
N MET A 216 -0.23 21.65 4.26
CA MET A 216 0.86 22.49 4.73
C MET A 216 2.08 22.43 3.79
N LEU A 217 2.01 21.63 2.75
CA LEU A 217 3.04 21.41 1.76
C LEU A 217 2.63 21.99 0.40
N PRO A 218 3.54 22.07 -0.59
CA PRO A 218 3.21 22.62 -1.90
C PRO A 218 1.97 21.99 -2.53
N ALA A 219 1.23 22.78 -3.31
CA ALA A 219 -0.02 22.37 -3.94
C ALA A 219 0.14 21.09 -4.77
N GLY A 220 -0.87 20.21 -4.70
CA GLY A 220 -0.86 18.91 -5.39
C GLY A 220 -0.23 17.76 -4.62
N CYS A 221 0.46 18.03 -3.50
CA CYS A 221 1.02 16.97 -2.65
C CYS A 221 -0.10 16.20 -1.93
N LYS A 222 -0.11 14.86 -2.07
CA LYS A 222 -1.05 13.97 -1.37
C LYS A 222 -0.29 12.91 -0.61
N LEU A 223 -0.22 13.07 0.71
CA LEU A 223 0.41 12.10 1.59
C LEU A 223 -0.60 11.03 2.06
N THR A 224 -0.16 9.80 2.01
CA THR A 224 -0.82 8.63 2.60
C THR A 224 0.25 7.75 3.26
N SER A 225 -0.14 6.83 4.11
CA SER A 225 0.78 5.86 4.72
C SER A 225 1.60 5.05 3.69
N TYR A 226 1.20 5.06 2.43
CA TYR A 226 1.90 4.35 1.37
C TYR A 226 2.81 5.24 0.53
N THR A 227 2.63 6.56 0.61
CA THR A 227 3.41 7.55 -0.16
C THR A 227 4.89 7.50 0.22
N SER A 228 5.24 7.35 1.50
CA SER A 228 6.63 7.24 1.98
C SER A 228 7.39 6.12 1.26
N ARG A 229 6.75 4.96 1.13
CA ARG A 229 7.33 3.79 0.46
C ARG A 229 7.54 4.02 -1.05
N HIS A 230 6.55 4.64 -1.72
CA HIS A 230 6.70 5.00 -3.12
C HIS A 230 7.81 6.04 -3.32
N SER A 231 7.88 7.04 -2.44
CA SER A 231 8.88 8.10 -2.52
C SER A 231 10.29 7.56 -2.31
N TRP A 232 10.50 6.66 -1.33
CA TRP A 232 11.81 6.03 -1.14
C TRP A 232 12.25 5.23 -2.37
N ALA A 233 11.35 4.40 -2.92
CA ALA A 233 11.68 3.60 -4.10
C ALA A 233 12.00 4.47 -5.31
N THR A 234 11.24 5.56 -5.51
CA THR A 234 11.49 6.51 -6.61
C THR A 234 12.81 7.27 -6.40
N ALA A 235 13.07 7.77 -5.18
CA ALA A 235 14.33 8.42 -4.86
C ALA A 235 15.52 7.48 -5.06
N ALA A 236 15.47 6.25 -4.55
CA ALA A 236 16.53 5.26 -4.74
C ALA A 236 16.82 5.02 -6.23
N ARG A 237 15.77 4.93 -7.05
CA ARG A 237 15.94 4.80 -8.49
C ARG A 237 16.57 6.04 -9.13
N ASN A 238 16.15 7.25 -8.74
CA ASN A 238 16.70 8.50 -9.25
C ASN A 238 18.20 8.66 -8.87
N HIS A 239 18.61 8.04 -7.76
CA HIS A 239 19.99 7.89 -7.35
C HIS A 239 20.70 6.67 -7.98
N ASN A 240 20.16 6.11 -9.08
CA ASN A 240 20.74 4.99 -9.82
C ASN A 240 20.96 3.71 -9.02
N VAL A 241 20.20 3.50 -7.93
CA VAL A 241 20.23 2.24 -7.19
C VAL A 241 19.62 1.12 -8.05
N PRO A 242 20.30 -0.02 -8.24
CA PRO A 242 19.77 -1.14 -9.02
C PRO A 242 18.39 -1.63 -8.53
N ILE A 243 17.53 -2.02 -9.46
CA ILE A 243 16.17 -2.50 -9.12
C ILE A 243 16.20 -3.71 -8.17
N SER A 244 17.16 -4.61 -8.34
CA SER A 244 17.38 -5.76 -7.44
C SER A 244 17.61 -5.32 -6.00
N VAL A 245 18.43 -4.28 -5.79
CA VAL A 245 18.73 -3.71 -4.47
C VAL A 245 17.49 -3.03 -3.88
N ILE A 246 16.75 -2.25 -4.69
CA ILE A 246 15.49 -1.63 -4.28
C ILE A 246 14.48 -2.70 -3.88
N SER A 247 14.35 -3.74 -4.70
CA SER A 247 13.43 -4.87 -4.47
C SER A 247 13.74 -5.60 -3.16
N ALA A 248 15.01 -5.93 -2.94
CA ALA A 248 15.47 -6.55 -1.71
C ALA A 248 15.25 -5.64 -0.50
N GLY A 249 15.59 -4.35 -0.60
CA GLY A 249 15.38 -3.36 0.47
C GLY A 249 13.93 -3.14 0.85
N MET A 250 13.02 -3.28 -0.11
CA MET A 250 11.57 -3.22 0.11
C MET A 250 10.98 -4.56 0.56
N GLY A 251 11.72 -5.65 0.51
CA GLY A 251 11.22 -6.98 0.79
C GLY A 251 10.14 -7.41 -0.22
N HIS A 252 10.41 -7.27 -1.50
CA HIS A 252 9.57 -7.83 -2.56
C HIS A 252 10.09 -9.20 -2.97
N THR A 253 9.19 -10.13 -3.22
CA THR A 253 9.52 -11.49 -3.69
C THR A 253 9.88 -11.54 -5.17
N SER A 254 9.59 -10.47 -5.93
CA SER A 254 9.96 -10.33 -7.34
C SER A 254 10.24 -8.88 -7.73
N GLU A 255 11.16 -8.67 -8.65
CA GLU A 255 11.47 -7.35 -9.20
C GLU A 255 10.31 -6.75 -9.99
N GLN A 256 9.45 -7.58 -10.61
CA GLN A 256 8.23 -7.12 -11.28
C GLN A 256 7.32 -6.32 -10.34
N THR A 257 7.23 -6.74 -9.06
CA THR A 257 6.49 -5.98 -8.06
C THR A 257 7.11 -4.60 -7.84
N THR A 258 8.44 -4.50 -7.86
CA THR A 258 9.16 -3.23 -7.72
C THR A 258 8.98 -2.35 -8.95
N GLN A 259 9.02 -2.92 -10.15
CA GLN A 259 8.77 -2.20 -11.40
C GLN A 259 7.40 -1.51 -11.45
N ILE A 260 6.36 -2.08 -10.84
CA ILE A 260 5.05 -1.44 -10.72
C ILE A 260 5.14 -0.10 -9.95
N TYR A 261 6.03 0.00 -8.97
CA TYR A 261 6.29 1.24 -8.22
C TYR A 261 7.09 2.26 -9.04
N LEU A 262 7.94 1.79 -9.94
CA LEU A 262 8.96 2.56 -10.62
C LEU A 262 8.61 2.89 -12.09
N THR A 263 7.38 2.78 -12.51
CA THR A 263 6.93 2.64 -13.90
C THR A 263 7.19 3.81 -14.85
N MET A 264 7.81 4.90 -14.44
CA MET A 264 8.40 5.89 -15.35
C MET A 264 9.60 6.56 -14.69
N LEU A 265 10.73 6.60 -15.39
CA LEU A 265 11.78 7.58 -15.14
C LEU A 265 11.16 8.97 -15.37
N GLU A 266 11.50 9.94 -14.57
CA GLU A 266 11.26 11.34 -14.93
C GLU A 266 12.04 11.61 -16.22
N ASN A 267 11.47 12.37 -17.14
CA ASN A 267 12.15 12.69 -18.41
C ASN A 267 13.55 13.30 -18.17
N SER A 268 13.70 14.07 -17.09
CA SER A 268 15.01 14.60 -16.65
C SER A 268 16.08 13.52 -16.49
N VAL A 269 15.76 12.35 -15.90
CA VAL A 269 16.74 11.26 -15.74
C VAL A 269 17.11 10.64 -17.08
N ILE A 270 16.16 10.58 -18.01
CA ILE A 270 16.41 10.11 -19.38
C ILE A 270 17.25 11.13 -20.12
N ASP A 271 16.94 12.41 -19.97
CA ASP A 271 17.64 13.52 -20.62
C ASP A 271 19.08 13.63 -20.10
N ASP A 272 19.30 13.48 -18.79
CA ASP A 272 20.65 13.47 -18.16
C ASP A 272 21.49 12.28 -18.65
N ALA A 273 20.89 11.08 -18.72
CA ALA A 273 21.54 9.90 -19.28
C ALA A 273 21.89 10.09 -20.77
N ASN A 274 20.98 10.65 -21.55
CA ASN A 274 21.20 10.95 -22.96
C ASN A 274 22.29 12.04 -23.15
N GLN A 275 22.28 13.06 -22.30
CA GLN A 275 23.33 14.09 -22.31
C GLN A 275 24.72 13.48 -22.04
N GLY A 276 24.84 12.52 -21.09
CA GLY A 276 26.06 11.78 -20.84
C GLY A 276 26.55 11.00 -22.06
N LEU A 277 25.64 10.32 -22.76
CA LEU A 277 25.94 9.60 -23.99
C LEU A 277 26.37 10.55 -25.12
N ILE A 278 25.71 11.69 -25.28
CA ILE A 278 26.10 12.69 -26.29
C ILE A 278 27.47 13.28 -26.01
N ARG A 279 27.81 13.59 -24.74
CA ARG A 279 29.13 14.08 -24.36
C ARG A 279 30.24 13.08 -24.72
N SER A 280 30.02 11.78 -24.44
CA SER A 280 31.00 10.73 -24.77
C SER A 280 31.18 10.49 -26.27
N LEU A 281 30.30 11.01 -27.13
CA LEU A 281 30.44 10.98 -28.60
C LEU A 281 31.26 12.17 -29.11
N LEU A 282 31.39 13.25 -28.32
CA LEU A 282 32.05 14.50 -28.74
C LEU A 282 33.46 14.64 -28.15
N GLU A 283 33.84 13.77 -27.21
CA GLU A 283 35.18 13.58 -26.67
C GLU A 283 35.92 12.47 -27.47
#